data_c8ac9986d6e0e72374400e62d8c86ca8
#
_entry.id   c8ac9986d6e0e72374400e62d8c86ca8
#
_cell.length_a   1.000
_cell.length_b   1.000
_cell.length_c   1.000
_cell.angle_alpha   90.00
_cell.angle_beta   90.00
_cell.angle_gamma   90.00
#
_symmetry.space_group_name_H-M   'P 1'
#
loop_
_entity.id
_entity.type
_entity.pdbx_description
1 polymer ?
#
loop_
_entity_poly.entity_id
_entity_poly.type
_entity_poly.pdbx_seq_one_letter_code
_entity_poly.pdbx_strand_id
1 'polypeptide(L)'
;VKKVWNDSNDQDGKRPAKLTVNLMNGNTVVSTVTLSEENGWEATVSNLPKKENGTVISYSWSEGSMPEGYSLEGSVTSGTVTTLTNKYAPEETSVSVRKVWTDSDNQDGIRPDSITVQLKADGKESGEPVELNEANNWTHTWNGLAKKASGTEIEYSVDEVSVPGGYTKTVTANENKTEYTITNTHETEKTEATVKKVWNDSNNQDGTRPVELTVNLMNGNAVVDTVTLKEA
;
A
#
# COMPACT_ATOMS: atom_id res chain seq x y z
N VAL A 1 36.82 -8.31 18.97
CA VAL A 1 35.41 -8.61 18.66
C VAL A 1 34.88 -7.60 17.66
N LYS A 2 34.04 -8.07 16.76
CA LYS A 2 33.27 -7.28 15.79
C LYS A 2 31.80 -7.60 15.90
N LYS A 3 30.94 -6.59 15.86
CA LYS A 3 29.48 -6.74 15.80
C LYS A 3 28.98 -6.48 14.39
N VAL A 4 28.08 -7.34 13.93
CA VAL A 4 27.33 -7.18 12.69
C VAL A 4 25.83 -7.22 13.01
N TRP A 5 25.08 -6.36 12.36
CA TRP A 5 23.63 -6.26 12.48
C TRP A 5 22.98 -6.70 11.16
N ASN A 6 22.14 -7.72 11.21
CA ASN A 6 21.29 -8.19 10.11
C ASN A 6 19.84 -7.73 10.39
N ASP A 7 19.55 -6.46 10.10
CA ASP A 7 18.33 -5.75 10.49
C ASP A 7 17.84 -4.77 9.42
N SER A 8 18.16 -5.05 8.14
CA SER A 8 17.82 -4.17 7.01
C SER A 8 18.27 -2.72 7.23
N ASN A 9 19.49 -2.56 7.74
CA ASN A 9 20.09 -1.25 8.04
C ASN A 9 19.29 -0.42 9.06
N ASP A 10 18.86 -1.09 10.14
CA ASP A 10 18.08 -0.48 11.22
C ASP A 10 16.74 0.12 10.73
N GLN A 11 16.08 -0.57 9.80
CA GLN A 11 14.82 -0.11 9.18
C GLN A 11 13.78 0.32 10.23
N ASP A 12 13.63 -0.45 11.31
CA ASP A 12 12.63 -0.17 12.36
C ASP A 12 13.16 0.72 13.49
N GLY A 13 14.44 1.18 13.42
CA GLY A 13 15.06 2.01 14.45
C GLY A 13 15.22 1.28 15.79
N LYS A 14 15.42 -0.04 15.76
CA LYS A 14 15.54 -0.88 16.96
C LYS A 14 16.96 -1.19 17.37
N ARG A 15 17.96 -0.87 16.51
CA ARG A 15 19.36 -1.09 16.84
C ARG A 15 19.77 -0.24 18.04
N PRO A 16 20.34 -0.84 19.09
CA PRO A 16 20.78 -0.07 20.24
C PRO A 16 21.98 0.83 19.88
N ALA A 17 22.06 2.01 20.48
CA ALA A 17 23.21 2.91 20.28
C ALA A 17 24.52 2.31 20.80
N LYS A 18 24.45 1.41 21.78
CA LYS A 18 25.62 0.73 22.40
C LYS A 18 25.26 -0.70 22.76
N LEU A 19 26.24 -1.59 22.64
CA LEU A 19 26.14 -2.98 23.03
C LEU A 19 27.35 -3.34 23.94
N THR A 20 27.08 -3.92 25.09
CA THR A 20 28.10 -4.44 26.02
C THR A 20 28.42 -5.89 25.65
N VAL A 21 29.71 -6.20 25.49
CA VAL A 21 30.20 -7.53 25.13
C VAL A 21 31.28 -7.94 26.14
N ASN A 22 31.20 -9.18 26.62
CA ASN A 22 32.10 -9.73 27.60
C ASN A 22 33.10 -10.68 26.97
N LEU A 23 34.38 -10.51 27.28
CA LEU A 23 35.43 -11.49 27.02
C LEU A 23 35.41 -12.51 28.15
N MET A 24 35.33 -13.77 27.80
CA MET A 24 35.17 -14.90 28.72
C MET A 24 36.40 -15.81 28.72
N ASN A 25 36.73 -16.31 29.91
CA ASN A 25 37.55 -17.50 30.10
C ASN A 25 36.67 -18.56 30.77
N GLY A 26 36.21 -19.53 29.98
CA GLY A 26 35.13 -20.42 30.43
C GLY A 26 33.86 -19.62 30.83
N ASN A 27 33.43 -19.74 32.08
CA ASN A 27 32.27 -19.00 32.63
C ASN A 27 32.65 -17.68 33.32
N THR A 28 33.96 -17.30 33.34
CA THR A 28 34.43 -16.10 34.02
C THR A 28 34.55 -14.94 33.05
N VAL A 29 33.99 -13.79 33.38
CA VAL A 29 34.19 -12.54 32.62
C VAL A 29 35.58 -12.00 32.97
N VAL A 30 36.46 -11.89 31.99
CA VAL A 30 37.84 -11.36 32.17
C VAL A 30 37.96 -9.90 31.73
N SER A 31 37.07 -9.45 30.83
CA SER A 31 37.03 -8.05 30.40
C SER A 31 35.64 -7.77 29.81
N THR A 32 35.23 -6.49 29.82
CA THR A 32 34.01 -6.02 29.23
C THR A 32 34.33 -4.85 28.31
N VAL A 33 33.78 -4.85 27.11
CA VAL A 33 33.90 -3.76 26.13
C VAL A 33 32.55 -3.27 25.69
N THR A 34 32.47 -2.00 25.30
CA THR A 34 31.24 -1.41 24.74
C THR A 34 31.49 -1.17 23.25
N LEU A 35 30.59 -1.69 22.43
CA LEU A 35 30.57 -1.49 20.98
C LEU A 35 29.50 -0.46 20.63
N SER A 36 29.82 0.41 19.67
CA SER A 36 28.93 1.46 19.16
C SER A 36 29.32 1.84 17.74
N GLU A 37 28.54 2.69 17.10
CA GLU A 37 28.88 3.24 15.80
C GLU A 37 30.18 4.05 15.82
N GLU A 38 30.46 4.77 16.92
CA GLU A 38 31.67 5.57 17.09
C GLU A 38 32.97 4.75 16.99
N ASN A 39 32.94 3.48 17.44
CA ASN A 39 34.12 2.58 17.32
C ASN A 39 33.98 1.55 16.19
N GLY A 40 33.02 1.82 15.24
CA GLY A 40 32.79 0.92 14.09
C GLY A 40 32.29 -0.47 14.49
N TRP A 41 31.64 -0.56 15.69
CA TRP A 41 31.18 -1.81 16.27
C TRP A 41 32.30 -2.85 16.49
N GLU A 42 33.51 -2.39 16.76
CA GLU A 42 34.69 -3.21 17.00
C GLU A 42 35.40 -2.82 18.29
N ALA A 43 36.06 -3.80 18.96
CA ALA A 43 36.94 -3.56 20.08
C ALA A 43 37.97 -4.66 20.19
N THR A 44 39.16 -4.32 20.75
CA THR A 44 40.25 -5.23 21.02
C THR A 44 40.63 -5.18 22.49
N VAL A 45 40.78 -6.33 23.11
CA VAL A 45 41.43 -6.48 24.44
C VAL A 45 42.83 -7.06 24.24
N SER A 46 43.82 -6.34 24.70
CA SER A 46 45.23 -6.69 24.57
C SER A 46 45.84 -7.18 25.88
N ASN A 47 47.05 -7.71 25.81
CA ASN A 47 47.84 -8.18 26.96
C ASN A 47 47.18 -9.33 27.74
N LEU A 48 46.42 -10.17 27.07
CA LEU A 48 45.79 -11.35 27.68
C LEU A 48 46.82 -12.46 27.95
N PRO A 49 46.80 -13.14 29.11
CA PRO A 49 47.59 -14.33 29.38
C PRO A 49 47.27 -15.43 28.33
N LYS A 50 48.30 -16.01 27.74
CA LYS A 50 48.11 -17.14 26.79
C LYS A 50 47.89 -18.47 27.48
N LYS A 51 48.43 -18.59 28.71
CA LYS A 51 48.35 -19.83 29.50
C LYS A 51 48.05 -19.53 30.95
N GLU A 52 47.44 -20.46 31.64
CA GLU A 52 47.27 -20.53 33.07
C GLU A 52 47.69 -21.91 33.57
N ASN A 53 48.57 -21.95 34.53
CA ASN A 53 49.13 -23.23 35.05
C ASN A 53 49.61 -24.18 33.95
N GLY A 54 50.26 -23.66 32.89
CA GLY A 54 50.78 -24.45 31.76
C GLY A 54 49.72 -24.77 30.68
N THR A 55 48.42 -24.60 30.97
CA THR A 55 47.31 -24.87 30.05
C THR A 55 46.97 -23.64 29.21
N VAL A 56 46.74 -23.82 27.91
CA VAL A 56 46.33 -22.75 27.01
C VAL A 56 44.94 -22.29 27.37
N ILE A 57 44.77 -20.96 27.52
CA ILE A 57 43.47 -20.34 27.76
C ILE A 57 42.73 -20.17 26.43
N SER A 58 41.48 -20.62 26.38
CA SER A 58 40.58 -20.41 25.25
C SER A 58 39.59 -19.30 25.58
N TYR A 59 39.83 -18.12 25.03
CA TYR A 59 38.93 -16.97 25.19
C TYR A 59 37.77 -17.06 24.23
N SER A 60 36.59 -16.62 24.69
CA SER A 60 35.38 -16.47 23.88
C SER A 60 34.69 -15.15 24.16
N TRP A 61 33.79 -14.74 23.28
CA TRP A 61 32.98 -13.52 23.46
C TRP A 61 31.52 -13.85 23.65
N SER A 62 30.85 -13.12 24.55
CA SER A 62 29.42 -13.22 24.77
C SER A 62 28.81 -11.82 24.90
N GLU A 63 27.60 -11.63 24.41
CA GLU A 63 26.85 -10.39 24.65
C GLU A 63 26.38 -10.33 26.11
N GLY A 64 26.45 -9.13 26.72
CA GLY A 64 26.01 -8.94 28.11
C GLY A 64 24.48 -9.06 28.24
N SER A 65 23.74 -8.55 27.26
CA SER A 65 22.30 -8.73 27.11
C SER A 65 21.94 -8.64 25.62
N MET A 66 20.97 -9.47 25.22
CA MET A 66 20.40 -9.39 23.88
C MET A 66 19.49 -8.18 23.75
N PRO A 67 19.64 -7.30 22.76
CA PRO A 67 18.70 -6.22 22.50
C PRO A 67 17.31 -6.73 22.20
N GLU A 68 16.28 -5.97 22.57
CA GLU A 68 14.89 -6.34 22.40
C GLU A 68 14.54 -6.59 20.91
N GLY A 69 13.93 -7.72 20.62
CA GLY A 69 13.56 -8.15 19.28
C GLY A 69 14.68 -8.75 18.45
N TYR A 70 15.95 -8.69 18.94
CA TYR A 70 17.07 -9.33 18.27
C TYR A 70 17.29 -10.75 18.77
N SER A 71 17.92 -11.57 17.92
CA SER A 71 18.47 -12.88 18.25
C SER A 71 19.89 -13.01 17.74
N LEU A 72 20.73 -13.78 18.41
CA LEU A 72 22.06 -14.11 17.90
C LEU A 72 21.91 -15.06 16.70
N GLU A 73 22.28 -14.58 15.52
CA GLU A 73 22.29 -15.38 14.28
C GLU A 73 23.55 -16.24 14.16
N GLY A 74 24.68 -15.74 14.65
CA GLY A 74 25.93 -16.47 14.61
C GLY A 74 27.09 -15.80 15.35
N SER A 75 28.07 -16.66 15.68
CA SER A 75 29.37 -16.25 16.22
C SER A 75 30.45 -16.99 15.43
N VAL A 76 31.28 -16.26 14.70
CA VAL A 76 32.34 -16.82 13.86
C VAL A 76 33.70 -16.23 14.26
N THR A 77 34.67 -17.07 14.52
CA THR A 77 36.04 -16.63 14.85
C THR A 77 36.96 -16.93 13.68
N SER A 78 37.71 -15.92 13.26
CA SER A 78 38.78 -16.02 12.26
C SER A 78 40.06 -15.37 12.82
N GLY A 79 41.07 -16.16 13.03
CA GLY A 79 42.31 -15.71 13.73
C GLY A 79 41.98 -15.27 15.16
N THR A 80 42.20 -14.00 15.48
CA THR A 80 41.92 -13.39 16.79
C THR A 80 40.61 -12.59 16.81
N VAL A 81 39.88 -12.52 15.71
CA VAL A 81 38.66 -11.74 15.59
C VAL A 81 37.44 -12.66 15.65
N THR A 82 36.58 -12.43 16.63
CA THR A 82 35.25 -13.05 16.70
C THR A 82 34.19 -12.04 16.19
N THR A 83 33.43 -12.44 15.21
CA THR A 83 32.29 -11.67 14.68
C THR A 83 30.98 -12.21 15.29
N LEU A 84 30.25 -11.35 15.98
CA LEU A 84 28.91 -11.64 16.51
C LEU A 84 27.87 -11.00 15.61
N THR A 85 26.97 -11.80 15.01
CA THR A 85 25.90 -11.32 14.15
C THR A 85 24.56 -11.42 14.86
N ASN A 86 23.85 -10.32 15.01
CA ASN A 86 22.47 -10.32 15.49
C ASN A 86 21.50 -10.05 14.33
N LYS A 87 20.38 -10.75 14.37
CA LYS A 87 19.30 -10.65 13.41
C LYS A 87 18.05 -10.03 14.06
N TYR A 88 17.43 -9.15 13.34
CA TYR A 88 16.09 -8.60 13.59
C TYR A 88 15.28 -8.69 12.29
N ALA A 89 14.02 -9.09 12.39
CA ALA A 89 13.09 -9.09 11.25
C ALA A 89 12.22 -7.83 11.33
N PRO A 90 12.37 -6.87 10.40
CA PRO A 90 11.56 -5.66 10.38
C PRO A 90 10.07 -5.96 10.24
N GLU A 91 9.23 -5.05 10.75
CA GLU A 91 7.79 -5.11 10.60
C GLU A 91 7.38 -4.82 9.16
N GLU A 92 6.45 -5.61 8.64
CA GLU A 92 5.86 -5.42 7.32
C GLU A 92 4.39 -5.05 7.41
N THR A 93 3.87 -4.48 6.34
CA THR A 93 2.46 -4.16 6.14
C THR A 93 2.02 -4.52 4.73
N SER A 94 0.74 -4.36 4.45
CA SER A 94 0.16 -4.49 3.11
C SER A 94 -0.79 -3.34 2.83
N VAL A 95 -0.92 -2.99 1.55
CA VAL A 95 -1.87 -1.99 1.07
C VAL A 95 -2.67 -2.62 -0.07
N SER A 96 -3.98 -2.45 -0.06
CA SER A 96 -4.86 -2.91 -1.13
C SER A 96 -5.60 -1.74 -1.79
N VAL A 97 -5.95 -1.94 -3.06
CA VAL A 97 -6.76 -1.00 -3.83
C VAL A 97 -7.88 -1.72 -4.55
N ARG A 98 -9.04 -1.07 -4.59
CA ARG A 98 -10.18 -1.48 -5.38
C ARG A 98 -10.67 -0.33 -6.26
N LYS A 99 -10.95 -0.62 -7.54
CA LYS A 99 -11.60 0.30 -8.46
C LYS A 99 -13.11 0.12 -8.43
N VAL A 100 -13.83 1.24 -8.45
CA VAL A 100 -15.29 1.30 -8.56
C VAL A 100 -15.67 2.24 -9.71
N TRP A 101 -16.68 1.87 -10.48
CA TRP A 101 -17.26 2.67 -11.55
C TRP A 101 -18.66 3.10 -11.14
N THR A 102 -18.98 4.39 -11.33
CA THR A 102 -20.30 4.97 -11.15
C THR A 102 -20.70 5.64 -12.47
N ASP A 103 -21.26 4.87 -13.41
CA ASP A 103 -21.49 5.27 -14.79
C ASP A 103 -22.70 4.56 -15.41
N SER A 104 -23.68 4.20 -14.57
CA SER A 104 -24.89 3.48 -15.01
C SER A 104 -24.56 2.21 -15.81
N ASP A 105 -23.61 1.41 -15.31
CA ASP A 105 -23.14 0.18 -15.94
C ASP A 105 -22.59 0.39 -17.35
N ASN A 106 -21.76 1.43 -17.50
CA ASN A 106 -21.16 1.81 -18.79
C ASN A 106 -22.17 2.14 -19.88
N GLN A 107 -23.29 2.80 -19.52
CA GLN A 107 -24.38 3.11 -20.44
C GLN A 107 -23.91 3.84 -21.70
N ASP A 108 -22.95 4.76 -21.58
CA ASP A 108 -22.45 5.57 -22.71
C ASP A 108 -21.27 4.89 -23.46
N GLY A 109 -20.84 3.70 -23.00
CA GLY A 109 -19.84 2.87 -23.67
C GLY A 109 -18.41 3.44 -23.62
N ILE A 110 -18.09 4.33 -22.68
CA ILE A 110 -16.78 5.02 -22.59
C ILE A 110 -15.86 4.48 -21.51
N ARG A 111 -16.32 3.49 -20.70
CA ARG A 111 -15.48 2.85 -19.68
C ARG A 111 -14.31 2.14 -20.36
N PRO A 112 -13.05 2.41 -19.97
CA PRO A 112 -11.91 1.71 -20.54
C PRO A 112 -11.83 0.28 -20.03
N ASP A 113 -11.12 -0.59 -20.75
CA ASP A 113 -10.88 -1.98 -20.35
C ASP A 113 -9.94 -2.10 -19.13
N SER A 114 -9.12 -1.09 -18.87
CA SER A 114 -8.21 -1.05 -17.72
C SER A 114 -7.88 0.39 -17.29
N ILE A 115 -7.38 0.52 -16.06
CA ILE A 115 -6.73 1.73 -15.53
C ILE A 115 -5.38 1.35 -14.93
N THR A 116 -4.51 2.34 -14.75
CA THR A 116 -3.22 2.17 -14.07
C THR A 116 -3.23 2.91 -12.74
N VAL A 117 -2.77 2.23 -11.68
CA VAL A 117 -2.66 2.78 -10.32
C VAL A 117 -1.22 2.76 -9.85
N GLN A 118 -0.83 3.77 -9.06
CA GLN A 118 0.49 3.92 -8.48
C GLN A 118 0.42 3.90 -6.96
N LEU A 119 1.21 3.00 -6.34
CA LEU A 119 1.49 3.06 -4.90
C LEU A 119 2.47 4.21 -4.63
N LYS A 120 2.25 4.94 -3.55
CA LYS A 120 3.15 5.99 -3.05
C LYS A 120 3.52 5.69 -1.60
N ALA A 121 4.78 5.95 -1.25
CA ALA A 121 5.30 5.93 0.12
C ALA A 121 5.78 7.34 0.46
N ASP A 122 5.27 7.94 1.52
CA ASP A 122 5.55 9.33 1.94
C ASP A 122 5.39 10.34 0.77
N GLY A 123 4.34 10.12 -0.05
CA GLY A 123 4.00 10.96 -1.19
C GLY A 123 4.86 10.74 -2.44
N LYS A 124 5.86 9.86 -2.42
CA LYS A 124 6.71 9.50 -3.56
C LYS A 124 6.27 8.18 -4.17
N GLU A 125 6.45 8.03 -5.48
CA GLU A 125 6.17 6.76 -6.16
C GLU A 125 6.99 5.62 -5.57
N SER A 126 6.34 4.48 -5.35
CA SER A 126 6.91 3.28 -4.75
C SER A 126 6.59 2.06 -5.61
N GLY A 127 7.61 1.46 -6.19
CA GLY A 127 7.46 0.34 -7.13
C GLY A 127 6.87 0.76 -8.48
N GLU A 128 6.65 -0.23 -9.34
CA GLU A 128 6.05 -0.02 -10.67
C GLU A 128 4.54 0.18 -10.56
N PRO A 129 3.93 0.99 -11.46
CA PRO A 129 2.48 1.10 -11.56
C PRO A 129 1.83 -0.25 -11.88
N VAL A 130 0.59 -0.44 -11.41
CA VAL A 130 -0.16 -1.69 -11.57
C VAL A 130 -1.43 -1.44 -12.38
N GLU A 131 -1.74 -2.35 -13.31
CA GLU A 131 -2.98 -2.31 -14.08
C GLU A 131 -4.12 -2.98 -13.30
N LEU A 132 -5.28 -2.31 -13.26
CA LEU A 132 -6.56 -2.86 -12.79
C LEU A 132 -7.51 -3.04 -13.96
N ASN A 133 -8.12 -4.22 -14.05
CA ASN A 133 -9.06 -4.59 -15.11
C ASN A 133 -10.01 -5.70 -14.62
N GLU A 134 -10.89 -6.20 -15.48
CA GLU A 134 -11.84 -7.23 -15.13
C GLU A 134 -11.18 -8.57 -14.75
N ALA A 135 -10.04 -8.92 -15.36
CA ALA A 135 -9.33 -10.17 -15.08
C ALA A 135 -8.80 -10.26 -13.63
N ASN A 136 -8.47 -9.13 -13.01
CA ASN A 136 -8.06 -9.04 -11.60
C ASN A 136 -9.18 -8.51 -10.69
N ASN A 137 -10.44 -8.53 -11.15
CA ASN A 137 -11.61 -8.01 -10.44
C ASN A 137 -11.45 -6.55 -10.00
N TRP A 138 -10.70 -5.77 -10.76
CA TRP A 138 -10.44 -4.37 -10.48
C TRP A 138 -9.77 -4.14 -9.12
N THR A 139 -8.94 -5.09 -8.65
CA THR A 139 -8.27 -5.04 -7.36
C THR A 139 -6.78 -5.38 -7.45
N HIS A 140 -5.99 -4.85 -6.51
CA HIS A 140 -4.61 -5.25 -6.30
C HIS A 140 -4.22 -5.13 -4.83
N THR A 141 -3.23 -5.95 -4.39
CA THR A 141 -2.67 -5.87 -3.04
C THR A 141 -1.15 -5.91 -3.11
N TRP A 142 -0.49 -4.90 -2.59
CA TRP A 142 0.94 -4.88 -2.34
C TRP A 142 1.20 -5.49 -0.97
N ASN A 143 2.00 -6.56 -0.92
CA ASN A 143 2.38 -7.26 0.31
C ASN A 143 3.86 -7.05 0.61
N GLY A 144 4.30 -7.32 1.85
CA GLY A 144 5.70 -7.22 2.25
C GLY A 144 6.24 -5.79 2.18
N LEU A 145 5.38 -4.80 2.35
CA LEU A 145 5.79 -3.40 2.41
C LEU A 145 6.43 -3.09 3.76
N ALA A 146 7.53 -2.35 3.76
CA ALA A 146 8.16 -1.87 4.98
C ALA A 146 7.17 -1.02 5.80
N LYS A 147 6.95 -1.34 7.06
CA LYS A 147 6.08 -0.51 7.92
C LYS A 147 6.77 0.78 8.36
N LYS A 148 8.11 0.74 8.47
CA LYS A 148 8.91 1.86 8.95
C LYS A 148 10.16 2.09 8.07
N ALA A 149 10.69 3.30 8.13
CA ALA A 149 12.00 3.65 7.61
C ALA A 149 12.77 4.43 8.69
N SER A 150 13.92 3.90 9.13
CA SER A 150 14.72 4.47 10.23
C SER A 150 13.87 4.77 11.48
N GLY A 151 12.99 3.84 11.84
CA GLY A 151 12.10 3.92 12.99
C GLY A 151 10.85 4.79 12.83
N THR A 152 10.69 5.50 11.71
CA THR A 152 9.50 6.32 11.42
C THR A 152 8.52 5.53 10.56
N GLU A 153 7.23 5.57 10.89
CA GLU A 153 6.19 4.91 10.10
C GLU A 153 6.09 5.55 8.70
N ILE A 154 5.99 4.67 7.68
CA ILE A 154 5.82 5.07 6.29
C ILE A 154 4.32 5.27 6.02
N GLU A 155 3.95 6.42 5.48
CA GLU A 155 2.59 6.70 5.05
C GLU A 155 2.39 6.26 3.59
N TYR A 156 1.68 5.15 3.41
CA TYR A 156 1.31 4.67 2.07
C TYR A 156 0.04 5.36 1.57
N SER A 157 -0.02 5.56 0.25
CA SER A 157 -1.22 6.03 -0.45
C SER A 157 -1.26 5.45 -1.86
N VAL A 158 -2.46 5.44 -2.47
CA VAL A 158 -2.66 4.93 -3.83
C VAL A 158 -3.34 6.00 -4.67
N ASP A 159 -2.93 6.13 -5.92
CA ASP A 159 -3.53 7.06 -6.86
C ASP A 159 -3.68 6.44 -8.27
N GLU A 160 -4.67 6.87 -9.02
CA GLU A 160 -4.82 6.54 -10.44
C GLU A 160 -3.91 7.45 -11.25
N VAL A 161 -3.06 6.86 -12.09
CA VAL A 161 -2.04 7.57 -12.87
C VAL A 161 -2.67 8.56 -13.86
N SER A 162 -3.77 8.17 -14.49
CA SER A 162 -4.50 8.98 -15.47
C SER A 162 -5.99 8.70 -15.39
N VAL A 163 -6.79 9.73 -15.20
CA VAL A 163 -8.26 9.60 -15.17
C VAL A 163 -8.78 9.50 -16.61
N PRO A 164 -9.60 8.48 -16.95
CA PRO A 164 -10.18 8.36 -18.29
C PRO A 164 -11.02 9.57 -18.67
N GLY A 165 -11.04 9.89 -19.97
CA GLY A 165 -11.84 11.00 -20.50
C GLY A 165 -13.34 10.84 -20.19
N GLY A 166 -14.00 11.92 -19.76
CA GLY A 166 -15.41 11.90 -19.37
C GLY A 166 -15.70 11.45 -17.94
N TYR A 167 -14.67 11.08 -17.17
CA TYR A 167 -14.80 10.69 -15.76
C TYR A 167 -14.21 11.73 -14.81
N THR A 168 -14.76 11.75 -13.59
CA THR A 168 -14.16 12.40 -12.42
C THR A 168 -13.74 11.33 -11.43
N LYS A 169 -12.64 11.56 -10.69
CA LYS A 169 -12.05 10.61 -9.75
C LYS A 169 -12.22 11.04 -8.31
N THR A 170 -12.52 10.09 -7.43
CA THR A 170 -12.35 10.22 -5.98
C THR A 170 -11.55 9.05 -5.44
N VAL A 171 -10.73 9.31 -4.41
CA VAL A 171 -9.96 8.29 -3.70
C VAL A 171 -10.33 8.36 -2.23
N THR A 172 -10.71 7.23 -1.66
CA THR A 172 -11.02 7.09 -0.23
C THR A 172 -10.18 5.99 0.38
N ALA A 173 -9.87 6.07 1.67
CA ALA A 173 -9.15 5.05 2.42
C ALA A 173 -9.90 4.68 3.69
N ASN A 174 -9.63 3.46 4.21
CA ASN A 174 -10.03 3.10 5.56
C ASN A 174 -9.25 3.91 6.62
N GLU A 175 -9.63 3.81 7.90
CA GLU A 175 -8.99 4.56 8.99
C GLU A 175 -7.48 4.28 9.10
N ASN A 176 -7.06 3.05 8.83
CA ASN A 176 -5.67 2.63 8.93
C ASN A 176 -4.85 2.90 7.65
N LYS A 177 -5.47 3.46 6.60
CA LYS A 177 -4.84 3.71 5.29
C LYS A 177 -4.19 2.46 4.67
N THR A 178 -4.81 1.31 4.86
CA THR A 178 -4.36 0.02 4.29
C THR A 178 -5.26 -0.47 3.16
N GLU A 179 -6.46 0.12 3.02
CA GLU A 179 -7.41 -0.23 1.97
C GLU A 179 -7.90 1.04 1.28
N TYR A 180 -7.73 1.11 -0.03
CA TYR A 180 -8.09 2.25 -0.86
C TYR A 180 -9.21 1.88 -1.83
N THR A 181 -10.14 2.80 -2.04
CA THR A 181 -11.13 2.71 -3.10
C THR A 181 -10.98 3.91 -4.02
N ILE A 182 -10.74 3.65 -5.30
CA ILE A 182 -10.72 4.65 -6.37
C ILE A 182 -12.05 4.54 -7.10
N THR A 183 -12.86 5.59 -7.05
CA THR A 183 -14.15 5.67 -7.74
C THR A 183 -14.03 6.64 -8.92
N ASN A 184 -14.35 6.17 -10.12
CA ASN A 184 -14.55 7.06 -11.26
C ASN A 184 -16.05 7.18 -11.54
N THR A 185 -16.50 8.43 -11.63
CA THR A 185 -17.90 8.79 -11.87
C THR A 185 -18.04 9.45 -13.22
N HIS A 186 -18.98 8.98 -14.02
CA HIS A 186 -19.44 9.58 -15.27
C HIS A 186 -20.94 9.82 -15.20
N GLU A 187 -21.36 11.04 -15.51
CA GLU A 187 -22.79 11.35 -15.68
C GLU A 187 -23.18 11.04 -17.12
N THR A 188 -24.11 10.09 -17.28
CA THR A 188 -24.56 9.68 -18.60
C THR A 188 -25.23 10.81 -19.36
N GLU A 189 -25.01 10.86 -20.68
CA GLU A 189 -25.61 11.84 -21.57
C GLU A 189 -27.11 11.69 -21.61
N LYS A 190 -27.81 12.83 -21.65
CA LYS A 190 -29.28 12.89 -21.71
C LYS A 190 -29.71 13.63 -22.96
N THR A 191 -30.86 13.27 -23.46
CA THR A 191 -31.51 13.95 -24.57
C THR A 191 -32.97 14.23 -24.21
N GLU A 192 -33.62 15.01 -25.03
CA GLU A 192 -35.06 15.32 -24.91
C GLU A 192 -35.83 14.97 -26.19
N ALA A 193 -37.10 14.68 -26.06
CA ALA A 193 -37.99 14.46 -27.16
C ALA A 193 -39.26 15.32 -26.97
N THR A 194 -39.62 16.06 -27.99
CA THR A 194 -40.84 16.91 -27.98
C THR A 194 -41.85 16.35 -28.95
N VAL A 195 -43.12 16.30 -28.52
CA VAL A 195 -44.24 15.92 -29.38
C VAL A 195 -45.22 17.06 -29.53
N LYS A 196 -45.66 17.30 -30.76
CA LYS A 196 -46.75 18.24 -31.09
C LYS A 196 -47.83 17.50 -31.88
N LYS A 197 -49.06 17.55 -31.41
CA LYS A 197 -50.22 17.06 -32.17
C LYS A 197 -50.78 18.20 -33.04
N VAL A 198 -50.99 17.90 -34.30
CA VAL A 198 -51.71 18.78 -35.24
C VAL A 198 -52.97 18.06 -35.70
N TRP A 199 -54.08 18.77 -35.68
CA TRP A 199 -55.39 18.29 -36.15
C TRP A 199 -55.70 18.88 -37.52
N ASN A 200 -56.09 18.04 -38.49
CA ASN A 200 -56.57 18.45 -39.79
C ASN A 200 -58.04 17.98 -39.92
N ASP A 201 -58.95 18.72 -39.29
CA ASP A 201 -60.34 18.35 -39.03
C ASP A 201 -61.32 19.54 -39.17
N SER A 202 -60.98 20.48 -40.08
CA SER A 202 -61.77 21.66 -40.32
C SER A 202 -62.13 22.45 -39.04
N ASN A 203 -61.12 22.59 -38.16
CA ASN A 203 -61.24 23.29 -36.87
C ASN A 203 -62.23 22.64 -35.91
N ASN A 204 -62.30 21.29 -35.91
CA ASN A 204 -63.23 20.50 -35.06
C ASN A 204 -64.77 20.77 -35.39
N GLN A 205 -65.05 20.94 -36.68
CA GLN A 205 -66.37 21.29 -37.13
C GLN A 205 -67.46 20.31 -36.61
N ASP A 206 -67.13 19.02 -36.54
CA ASP A 206 -68.10 17.98 -36.12
C ASP A 206 -68.10 17.74 -34.59
N GLY A 207 -67.22 18.47 -33.84
CA GLY A 207 -67.12 18.38 -32.37
C GLY A 207 -66.62 17.04 -31.86
N THR A 208 -65.90 16.28 -32.71
CA THR A 208 -65.39 14.93 -32.38
C THR A 208 -63.97 14.89 -31.86
N ARG A 209 -63.25 16.04 -31.85
CA ARG A 209 -61.86 16.09 -31.34
C ARG A 209 -61.86 15.78 -29.83
N PRO A 210 -61.04 14.83 -29.39
CA PRO A 210 -60.96 14.50 -27.99
C PRO A 210 -60.34 15.65 -27.17
N VAL A 211 -60.81 15.83 -25.95
CA VAL A 211 -60.35 16.88 -25.01
C VAL A 211 -58.87 16.67 -24.64
N GLU A 212 -58.43 15.43 -24.64
CA GLU A 212 -57.05 15.05 -24.36
C GLU A 212 -56.63 13.85 -25.20
N LEU A 213 -55.33 13.75 -25.46
CA LEU A 213 -54.71 12.66 -26.21
C LEU A 213 -53.49 12.16 -25.49
N THR A 214 -53.45 10.88 -25.18
CA THR A 214 -52.23 10.21 -24.62
C THR A 214 -51.30 9.81 -25.74
N VAL A 215 -50.04 10.18 -25.60
CA VAL A 215 -48.97 9.84 -26.55
C VAL A 215 -47.83 9.16 -25.80
N ASN A 216 -47.38 8.02 -26.30
CA ASN A 216 -46.27 7.28 -25.74
C ASN A 216 -44.99 7.64 -26.46
N LEU A 217 -43.93 7.90 -25.68
CA LEU A 217 -42.53 7.91 -26.18
C LEU A 217 -42.04 6.47 -26.21
N MET A 218 -41.52 6.05 -27.36
CA MET A 218 -41.10 4.66 -27.57
C MET A 218 -39.61 4.57 -27.78
N ASN A 219 -39.01 3.49 -27.25
CA ASN A 219 -37.71 2.99 -27.64
C ASN A 219 -37.91 1.59 -28.23
N GLY A 220 -37.84 1.47 -29.54
CA GLY A 220 -38.26 0.26 -30.25
C GLY A 220 -39.73 -0.07 -29.94
N ASN A 221 -39.97 -1.23 -29.33
CA ASN A 221 -41.31 -1.69 -28.94
C ASN A 221 -41.68 -1.37 -27.46
N ALA A 222 -40.77 -0.77 -26.69
CA ALA A 222 -40.97 -0.47 -25.29
C ALA A 222 -41.44 0.98 -25.10
N VAL A 223 -42.48 1.20 -24.28
CA VAL A 223 -42.90 2.53 -23.84
C VAL A 223 -41.91 2.98 -22.75
N VAL A 224 -41.22 4.11 -22.98
CA VAL A 224 -40.25 4.70 -22.01
C VAL A 224 -40.88 5.86 -21.24
N ASP A 225 -41.90 6.55 -21.83
CA ASP A 225 -42.59 7.62 -21.17
C ASP A 225 -43.98 7.82 -21.82
N THR A 226 -44.91 8.49 -21.11
CA THR A 226 -46.24 8.78 -21.58
C THR A 226 -46.63 10.19 -21.21
N VAL A 227 -47.08 10.99 -22.19
CA VAL A 227 -47.54 12.36 -21.98
C VAL A 227 -48.98 12.51 -22.42
N THR A 228 -49.78 13.34 -21.72
CA THR A 228 -51.14 13.69 -22.10
C THR A 228 -51.14 15.10 -22.68
N LEU A 229 -51.51 15.21 -23.95
CA LEU A 229 -51.65 16.48 -24.67
C LEU A 229 -53.10 16.96 -24.50
N LYS A 230 -53.29 18.24 -24.16
CA LYS A 230 -54.56 18.94 -24.04
C LYS A 230 -54.55 20.18 -24.91
N GLU A 231 -55.76 20.67 -25.28
CA GLU A 231 -55.87 21.96 -25.92
C GLU A 231 -55.49 23.07 -24.92
N ALA A 232 -54.66 24.05 -25.34
CA ALA A 232 -54.17 25.14 -24.53
C ALA A 232 -55.25 26.21 -24.34
#